data_9640218e1c6313a66f111dfc1cf76c6d
#
_entry.id   9640218e1c6313a66f111dfc1cf76c6d
#
_cell.length_a   1.000
_cell.length_b   1.000
_cell.length_c   1.000
_cell.angle_alpha   90.00
_cell.angle_beta   90.00
_cell.angle_gamma   90.00
#
_symmetry.space_group_name_H-M   'P 1'
#
loop_
_entity.id
_entity.type
_entity.pdbx_description
1 polymer ?
#
loop_
_entity_poly.entity_id
_entity_poly.type
_entity_poly.pdbx_seq_one_letter_code
_entity_poly.pdbx_strand_id
1 'polypeptide(L)'
;DAAAIVGIGATEFSKNSGRSEMRLAVEACEAAIADAGLQPSQIDGWVTYSAETNPEIEVAKNLGAGEMTFFSRIHHGGGAACGTIQQAVLAVNAGVADYVVCYRAFNERSGRRFGSGVQDRPAQATADSAALSAARPRSNSM
;
A
#
# COMPACT_ATOMS: atom_id res chain seq x y z
N ASP A 1 7.99 17.12 15.42
CA ASP A 1 8.88 16.67 14.36
C ASP A 1 8.07 16.55 13.07
N ALA A 2 8.70 16.71 11.93
CA ALA A 2 8.04 16.70 10.63
C ALA A 2 8.64 15.59 9.76
N ALA A 3 7.77 14.79 9.13
CA ALA A 3 8.19 13.89 8.08
C ALA A 3 8.38 14.67 6.76
N ALA A 4 9.23 14.17 5.88
CA ALA A 4 9.48 14.72 4.56
C ALA A 4 9.42 13.64 3.48
N ILE A 5 9.03 14.02 2.28
CA ILE A 5 9.20 13.17 1.09
C ILE A 5 10.64 13.37 0.63
N VAL A 6 11.43 12.29 0.66
CA VAL A 6 12.87 12.32 0.40
C VAL A 6 13.26 11.70 -0.94
N GLY A 7 12.36 10.97 -1.59
CA GLY A 7 12.59 10.38 -2.89
C GLY A 7 11.31 10.04 -3.63
N ILE A 8 11.36 10.08 -4.94
CA ILE A 8 10.28 9.72 -5.84
C ILE A 8 10.78 8.79 -6.94
N GLY A 9 9.93 7.88 -7.40
CA GLY A 9 10.26 6.94 -8.46
C GLY A 9 9.03 6.54 -9.25
N ALA A 10 9.21 6.33 -10.53
CA ALA A 10 8.17 5.86 -11.43
C ALA A 10 8.78 5.04 -12.56
N THR A 11 8.03 4.10 -13.08
CA THR A 11 8.32 3.46 -14.37
C THR A 11 7.77 4.33 -15.50
N GLU A 12 8.19 4.05 -16.74
CA GLU A 12 7.61 4.70 -17.90
C GLU A 12 6.11 4.39 -18.05
N PHE A 13 5.36 5.34 -18.56
CA PHE A 13 3.94 5.14 -18.89
C PHE A 13 3.81 4.37 -20.20
N SER A 14 3.28 3.16 -20.16
CA SER A 14 3.15 2.28 -21.30
C SER A 14 1.74 1.72 -21.44
N LYS A 15 1.30 1.52 -22.68
CA LYS A 15 0.04 0.79 -22.97
C LYS A 15 0.18 -0.71 -22.78
N ASN A 16 1.40 -1.22 -22.91
CA ASN A 16 1.78 -2.60 -22.65
C ASN A 16 3.24 -2.60 -22.20
N SER A 17 3.46 -2.74 -20.91
CA SER A 17 4.80 -2.71 -20.33
C SER A 17 5.60 -3.98 -20.62
N GLY A 18 4.95 -5.09 -20.97
CA GLY A 18 5.58 -6.41 -21.09
C GLY A 18 6.12 -6.96 -19.77
N ARG A 19 5.80 -6.32 -18.64
CA ARG A 19 6.26 -6.68 -17.29
C ARG A 19 5.09 -7.03 -16.38
N SER A 20 5.35 -7.84 -15.36
CA SER A 20 4.37 -8.08 -14.30
C SER A 20 4.16 -6.82 -13.44
N GLU A 21 3.01 -6.71 -12.77
CA GLU A 21 2.75 -5.61 -11.82
C GLU A 21 3.78 -5.62 -10.69
N MET A 22 4.18 -6.79 -10.19
CA MET A 22 5.26 -6.92 -9.21
C MET A 22 6.57 -6.31 -9.71
N ARG A 23 6.96 -6.56 -10.96
CA ARG A 23 8.17 -6.00 -11.55
C ARG A 23 8.09 -4.47 -11.63
N LEU A 24 6.95 -3.94 -12.03
CA LEU A 24 6.72 -2.48 -12.06
C LEU A 24 6.78 -1.87 -10.65
N ALA A 25 6.20 -2.53 -9.65
CA ALA A 25 6.28 -2.09 -8.26
C ALA A 25 7.72 -2.02 -7.77
N VAL A 26 8.48 -3.09 -7.97
CA VAL A 26 9.89 -3.17 -7.56
C VAL A 26 10.72 -2.08 -8.24
N GLU A 27 10.63 -1.91 -9.55
CA GLU A 27 11.38 -0.89 -10.29
C GLU A 27 11.06 0.53 -9.84
N ALA A 28 9.78 0.85 -9.60
CA ALA A 28 9.40 2.17 -9.10
C ALA A 28 9.92 2.41 -7.66
N CYS A 29 9.84 1.41 -6.80
CA CYS A 29 10.37 1.50 -5.44
C CYS A 29 11.91 1.62 -5.43
N GLU A 30 12.62 0.84 -6.26
CA GLU A 30 14.08 0.97 -6.42
C GLU A 30 14.48 2.39 -6.84
N ALA A 31 13.75 2.96 -7.82
CA ALA A 31 14.01 4.32 -8.29
C ALA A 31 13.78 5.35 -7.16
N ALA A 32 12.72 5.23 -6.38
CA ALA A 32 12.44 6.13 -5.26
C ALA A 32 13.48 6.02 -4.14
N ILE A 33 13.90 4.81 -3.80
CA ILE A 33 14.93 4.54 -2.78
C ILE A 33 16.27 5.12 -3.22
N ALA A 34 16.64 4.92 -4.48
CA ALA A 34 17.87 5.48 -5.06
C ALA A 34 17.84 7.01 -5.12
N ASP A 35 16.70 7.62 -5.48
CA ASP A 35 16.52 9.08 -5.49
C ASP A 35 16.70 9.68 -4.10
N ALA A 36 16.24 8.97 -3.06
CA ALA A 36 16.47 9.34 -1.68
C ALA A 36 17.92 9.16 -1.18
N GLY A 37 18.80 8.52 -1.99
CA GLY A 37 20.15 8.16 -1.57
C GLY A 37 20.21 7.05 -0.53
N LEU A 38 19.15 6.25 -0.42
CA LEU A 38 19.01 5.17 0.54
C LEU A 38 19.32 3.80 -0.07
N GLN A 39 19.47 2.81 0.79
CA GLN A 39 19.56 1.41 0.43
C GLN A 39 18.25 0.70 0.78
N PRO A 40 17.83 -0.33 0.04
CA PRO A 40 16.62 -1.09 0.36
C PRO A 40 16.58 -1.64 1.80
N SER A 41 17.73 -2.01 2.35
CA SER A 41 17.85 -2.51 3.72
C SER A 41 17.52 -1.49 4.82
N GLN A 42 17.42 -0.20 4.46
CA GLN A 42 17.05 0.87 5.40
C GLN A 42 15.54 1.10 5.44
N ILE A 43 14.79 0.52 4.51
CA ILE A 43 13.34 0.67 4.45
C ILE A 43 12.69 -0.28 5.45
N ASP A 44 11.92 0.28 6.37
CA ASP A 44 11.26 -0.43 7.46
C ASP A 44 9.73 -0.24 7.48
N GLY A 45 9.19 0.64 6.62
CA GLY A 45 7.77 0.88 6.50
C GLY A 45 7.24 0.77 5.06
N TRP A 46 6.02 0.22 4.89
CA TRP A 46 5.41 -0.01 3.58
C TRP A 46 3.94 0.34 3.60
N VAL A 47 3.52 1.19 2.69
CA VAL A 47 2.10 1.59 2.58
C VAL A 47 1.65 1.51 1.13
N THR A 48 0.48 0.91 0.93
CA THR A 48 -0.19 0.91 -0.36
C THR A 48 -1.69 1.15 -0.21
N TYR A 49 -2.44 1.15 -1.28
CA TYR A 49 -3.87 1.36 -1.19
C TYR A 49 -4.68 0.41 -2.08
N SER A 50 -6.00 0.46 -1.89
CA SER A 50 -6.95 -0.44 -2.53
C SER A 50 -6.69 -0.65 -4.02
N ALA A 51 -6.94 -1.85 -4.48
CA ALA A 51 -6.68 -2.35 -5.81
C ALA A 51 -5.21 -2.68 -6.14
N GLU A 52 -4.24 -2.37 -5.25
CA GLU A 52 -2.90 -2.92 -5.39
C GLU A 52 -2.93 -4.44 -5.21
N THR A 53 -2.36 -5.17 -6.16
CA THR A 53 -2.36 -6.64 -6.17
C THR A 53 -1.07 -7.25 -5.61
N ASN A 54 -0.02 -6.42 -5.43
CA ASN A 54 1.26 -6.85 -4.91
C ASN A 54 1.31 -6.62 -3.40
N PRO A 55 1.37 -7.68 -2.56
CA PRO A 55 1.47 -7.53 -1.12
C PRO A 55 2.76 -6.81 -0.71
N GLU A 56 2.68 -5.99 0.32
CA GLU A 56 3.79 -5.19 0.84
C GLU A 56 5.01 -6.06 1.16
N ILE A 57 4.78 -7.20 1.80
CA ILE A 57 5.86 -8.13 2.16
C ILE A 57 6.55 -8.74 0.94
N GLU A 58 5.84 -8.99 -0.15
CA GLU A 58 6.44 -9.54 -1.37
C GLU A 58 7.28 -8.49 -2.10
N VAL A 59 6.82 -7.24 -2.15
CA VAL A 59 7.60 -6.13 -2.72
C VAL A 59 8.87 -5.92 -1.88
N ALA A 60 8.75 -5.86 -0.56
CA ALA A 60 9.87 -5.73 0.36
C ALA A 60 10.92 -6.84 0.19
N LYS A 61 10.49 -8.10 0.09
CA LYS A 61 11.38 -9.25 -0.15
C LYS A 61 12.12 -9.15 -1.49
N ASN A 62 11.41 -8.78 -2.56
CA ASN A 62 12.04 -8.65 -3.88
C ASN A 62 13.08 -7.53 -3.93
N LEU A 63 12.94 -6.52 -3.10
CA LEU A 63 13.89 -5.41 -2.97
C LEU A 63 15.06 -5.71 -2.03
N GLY A 64 14.97 -6.75 -1.20
CA GLY A 64 15.93 -6.99 -0.14
C GLY A 64 15.83 -5.95 0.99
N ALA A 65 14.61 -5.52 1.29
CA ALA A 65 14.33 -4.60 2.39
C ALA A 65 14.75 -5.17 3.75
N GLY A 66 14.96 -4.28 4.71
CA GLY A 66 15.26 -4.63 6.10
C GLY A 66 14.07 -5.20 6.86
N GLU A 67 14.14 -5.12 8.18
CA GLU A 67 13.03 -5.53 9.03
C GLU A 67 11.81 -4.61 8.81
N MET A 68 10.65 -5.21 8.59
CA MET A 68 9.41 -4.47 8.41
C MET A 68 8.79 -4.18 9.79
N THR A 69 8.89 -2.95 10.26
CA THR A 69 8.30 -2.48 11.52
C THR A 69 6.90 -1.91 11.33
N PHE A 70 6.58 -1.44 10.12
CA PHE A 70 5.29 -0.86 9.80
C PHE A 70 4.79 -1.25 8.41
N PHE A 71 3.51 -1.59 8.32
CA PHE A 71 2.82 -1.71 7.04
C PHE A 71 1.36 -1.26 7.16
N SER A 72 0.80 -0.74 6.08
CA SER A 72 -0.60 -0.32 6.04
C SER A 72 -1.17 -0.39 4.62
N ARG A 73 -2.43 -0.73 4.53
CA ARG A 73 -3.18 -0.73 3.28
C ARG A 73 -4.45 0.09 3.42
N ILE A 74 -4.54 1.18 2.67
CA ILE A 74 -5.68 2.07 2.69
C ILE A 74 -6.73 1.58 1.69
N HIS A 75 -7.92 1.33 2.15
CA HIS A 75 -9.06 1.02 1.28
C HIS A 75 -9.79 2.31 0.89
N HIS A 76 -10.64 2.27 -0.11
CA HIS A 76 -11.49 3.36 -0.61
C HIS A 76 -10.91 4.28 -1.70
N GLY A 77 -10.81 3.75 -2.91
CA GLY A 77 -10.78 4.52 -4.15
C GLY A 77 -9.68 5.57 -4.27
N GLY A 78 -9.94 6.59 -5.06
CA GLY A 78 -8.94 7.60 -5.43
C GLY A 78 -8.41 8.45 -4.28
N GLY A 79 -9.20 8.72 -3.25
CA GLY A 79 -8.76 9.44 -2.04
C GLY A 79 -7.73 8.70 -1.20
N ALA A 80 -7.64 7.38 -1.35
CA ALA A 80 -6.68 6.56 -0.63
C ALA A 80 -5.21 6.87 -0.98
N ALA A 81 -4.93 7.41 -2.16
CA ALA A 81 -3.58 7.81 -2.54
C ALA A 81 -2.98 8.84 -1.56
N CYS A 82 -3.75 9.87 -1.21
CA CYS A 82 -3.33 10.85 -0.19
C CYS A 82 -3.27 10.22 1.21
N GLY A 83 -4.17 9.25 1.49
CA GLY A 83 -4.19 8.51 2.74
C GLY A 83 -2.94 7.68 2.98
N THR A 84 -2.26 7.19 1.92
CA THR A 84 -0.99 6.48 2.08
C THR A 84 0.10 7.38 2.64
N ILE A 85 0.20 8.61 2.14
CA ILE A 85 1.15 9.60 2.63
C ILE A 85 0.84 9.96 4.09
N GLN A 86 -0.44 10.14 4.43
CA GLN A 86 -0.84 10.40 5.81
C GLN A 86 -0.42 9.27 6.76
N GLN A 87 -0.61 8.00 6.38
CA GLN A 87 -0.18 6.86 7.18
C GLN A 87 1.34 6.81 7.36
N ALA A 88 2.10 7.08 6.29
CA ALA A 88 3.55 7.16 6.35
C ALA A 88 4.02 8.26 7.32
N VAL A 89 3.44 9.46 7.22
CA VAL A 89 3.73 10.59 8.12
C VAL A 89 3.44 10.23 9.58
N LEU A 90 2.32 9.58 9.85
CA LEU A 90 1.96 9.14 11.20
C LEU A 90 2.95 8.11 11.74
N ALA A 91 3.37 7.13 10.94
CA ALA A 91 4.33 6.12 11.34
C ALA A 91 5.70 6.71 11.69
N VAL A 92 6.21 7.61 10.85
CA VAL A 92 7.49 8.30 11.08
C VAL A 92 7.42 9.21 12.32
N ASN A 93 6.37 10.02 12.45
CA ASN A 93 6.24 10.92 13.60
C ASN A 93 6.04 10.15 14.92
N ALA A 94 5.46 8.97 14.88
CA ALA A 94 5.30 8.11 16.05
C ALA A 94 6.57 7.31 16.39
N GLY A 95 7.61 7.36 15.54
CA GLY A 95 8.84 6.58 15.70
C GLY A 95 8.63 5.07 15.52
N VAL A 96 7.60 4.68 14.75
CA VAL A 96 7.33 3.27 14.45
C VAL A 96 8.15 2.81 13.25
N ALA A 97 8.44 3.72 12.33
CA ALA A 97 9.30 3.49 11.18
C ALA A 97 10.15 4.74 10.91
N ASP A 98 11.35 4.52 10.37
CA ASP A 98 12.26 5.61 9.97
C ASP A 98 12.06 6.01 8.51
N TYR A 99 11.89 5.01 7.61
CA TYR A 99 11.72 5.21 6.17
C TYR A 99 10.55 4.39 5.64
N VAL A 100 9.53 5.07 5.14
CA VAL A 100 8.31 4.44 4.64
C VAL A 100 8.18 4.62 3.13
N VAL A 101 8.04 3.52 2.40
CA VAL A 101 7.73 3.51 0.99
C VAL A 101 6.23 3.45 0.77
N CYS A 102 5.70 4.42 0.03
CA CYS A 102 4.32 4.41 -0.46
C CYS A 102 4.35 4.04 -1.94
N TYR A 103 3.69 2.96 -2.34
CA TYR A 103 3.77 2.48 -3.71
C TYR A 103 2.42 2.06 -4.28
N ARG A 104 2.38 2.02 -5.60
CA ARG A 104 1.32 1.41 -6.40
C ARG A 104 1.85 0.99 -7.77
N ALA A 105 1.41 -0.17 -8.27
CA ALA A 105 1.71 -0.63 -9.62
C ALA A 105 0.50 -1.26 -10.30
N PHE A 106 0.32 -0.96 -11.57
CA PHE A 106 -0.80 -1.46 -12.38
C PHE A 106 -0.42 -1.65 -13.85
N ASN A 107 -0.98 -2.70 -14.45
CA ASN A 107 -1.01 -2.93 -15.89
C ASN A 107 -2.42 -2.68 -16.44
N GLU A 108 -2.97 -1.48 -16.26
CA GLU A 108 -4.39 -1.20 -16.52
C GLU A 108 -4.86 -1.51 -17.95
N ARG A 109 -4.00 -1.41 -18.95
CA ARG A 109 -4.36 -1.71 -20.34
C ARG A 109 -4.04 -3.12 -20.81
N SER A 110 -2.99 -3.71 -20.27
CA SER A 110 -2.53 -5.06 -20.65
C SER A 110 -2.81 -6.11 -19.58
N GLY A 111 -3.36 -5.69 -18.44
CA GLY A 111 -3.70 -6.55 -17.31
C GLY A 111 -5.05 -6.17 -16.71
N ARG A 112 -5.11 -6.15 -15.39
CA ARG A 112 -6.32 -5.85 -14.63
C ARG A 112 -6.61 -4.35 -14.62
N ARG A 113 -7.82 -3.95 -15.01
CA ARG A 113 -8.24 -2.54 -14.96
C ARG A 113 -8.68 -2.14 -13.55
N PHE A 114 -8.41 -0.88 -13.20
CA PHE A 114 -8.97 -0.27 -12.00
C PHE A 114 -10.51 -0.35 -12.02
N GLY A 115 -11.09 -0.80 -10.91
CA GLY A 115 -12.55 -0.96 -10.79
C GLY A 115 -13.13 -2.27 -11.35
N SER A 116 -12.39 -3.08 -12.09
CA SER A 116 -12.88 -4.37 -12.59
C SER A 116 -13.11 -5.41 -11.49
N GLY A 117 -12.51 -5.24 -10.31
CA GLY A 117 -12.68 -6.14 -9.16
C GLY A 117 -13.83 -5.78 -8.22
N VAL A 118 -14.56 -4.69 -8.49
CA VAL A 118 -15.72 -4.30 -7.67
C VAL A 118 -16.96 -5.13 -8.02
N GLN A 119 -17.00 -5.72 -9.22
CA GLN A 119 -18.15 -6.53 -9.68
C GLN A 119 -18.13 -7.99 -9.21
N ASP A 120 -16.99 -8.49 -8.73
CA ASP A 120 -16.82 -9.89 -8.34
C ASP A 120 -16.77 -10.12 -6.82
N ARG A 121 -17.25 -9.19 -6.01
CA ARG A 121 -17.47 -9.47 -4.60
C ARG A 121 -18.78 -10.24 -4.46
N PRO A 122 -18.77 -11.55 -4.16
CA PRO A 122 -20.01 -12.25 -3.84
C PRO A 122 -20.67 -11.58 -2.63
N ALA A 123 -21.99 -11.57 -2.62
CA ALA A 123 -22.85 -10.98 -1.58
C ALA A 123 -22.59 -11.47 -0.13
N GLN A 124 -21.60 -12.34 0.07
CA GLN A 124 -21.20 -12.88 1.36
C GLN A 124 -20.54 -11.89 2.31
N ALA A 125 -19.90 -10.83 1.77
CA ALA A 125 -19.25 -9.84 2.64
C ALA A 125 -20.24 -8.94 3.44
N THR A 126 -21.51 -8.92 3.05
CA THR A 126 -22.55 -8.17 3.79
C THR A 126 -23.13 -8.93 4.96
N ALA A 127 -23.02 -10.26 4.98
CA ALA A 127 -23.50 -11.09 6.11
C ALA A 127 -22.55 -11.00 7.32
N ASP A 128 -21.25 -10.94 7.10
CA ASP A 128 -20.26 -10.88 8.19
C ASP A 128 -20.22 -9.51 8.89
N SER A 129 -20.51 -8.42 8.18
CA SER A 129 -20.61 -7.10 8.79
C SER A 129 -21.87 -6.94 9.63
N ALA A 130 -22.96 -7.62 9.27
CA ALA A 130 -24.20 -7.63 10.05
C ALA A 130 -24.06 -8.48 11.33
N ALA A 131 -23.29 -9.57 11.29
CA ALA A 131 -23.03 -10.41 12.46
C ALA A 131 -22.21 -9.71 13.54
N LEU A 132 -21.23 -8.90 13.16
CA LEU A 132 -20.42 -8.08 14.08
C LEU A 132 -21.21 -6.95 14.73
N SER A 133 -22.23 -6.40 14.05
CA SER A 133 -23.11 -5.37 14.61
C SER A 133 -24.10 -5.93 15.66
N ALA A 134 -24.44 -7.21 15.59
CA ALA A 134 -25.36 -7.86 16.52
C ALA A 134 -24.72 -8.27 17.87
N ALA A 135 -23.39 -8.23 17.98
CA ALA A 135 -22.65 -8.70 19.15
C ALA A 135 -22.30 -7.62 20.18
N ARG A 136 -22.90 -6.42 20.15
CA ARG A 136 -22.75 -5.44 21.23
C ARG A 136 -23.58 -5.84 22.45
N PRO A 137 -22.97 -6.15 23.59
CA PRO A 137 -23.74 -6.38 24.83
C PRO A 137 -24.42 -5.08 25.26
N ARG A 138 -25.71 -5.17 25.53
CA ARG A 138 -26.44 -4.07 26.19
C ARG A 138 -25.85 -3.88 27.58
N SER A 139 -25.29 -2.70 27.85
CA SER A 139 -24.96 -2.31 29.21
C SER A 139 -26.24 -2.28 30.03
N ASN A 140 -26.38 -3.16 31.02
CA ASN A 140 -27.38 -3.06 32.08
C ASN A 140 -26.99 -1.86 32.96
N SER A 141 -27.75 -0.78 32.87
CA SER A 141 -27.77 0.27 33.88
C SER A 141 -28.75 -0.17 34.96
N MET A 142 -28.25 -0.47 36.16
CA MET A 142 -28.97 -0.26 37.39
C MET A 142 -28.65 1.11 37.93
#